data_947b2e5a8509788b0bfcefd7f87dc05f
#
_entry.id   947b2e5a8509788b0bfcefd7f87dc05f
#
_cell.length_a   1.000
_cell.length_b   1.000
_cell.length_c   1.000
_cell.angle_alpha   90.00
_cell.angle_beta   90.00
_cell.angle_gamma   90.00
#
_symmetry.space_group_name_H-M   'P 1'
#
loop_
_entity.id
_entity.type
_entity.pdbx_description
1 polymer ?
#
loop_
_entity_poly.entity_id
_entity_poly.type
_entity_poly.pdbx_seq_one_letter_code
_entity_poly.pdbx_strand_id
1 'polypeptide(L)'
;MRVPLKNYLEKLGLSKLKKEQKEIVTSVLNGKDIIGVLPTGFGKSICYILPHMILMKTVIVISPLISLMKDQQRRYKDVCTIVTSFSQNMDLDDRQITHDQKKDIFDGKLPCVIYMTPENFLSRESWIKGMEKHISLIAIDECHCISSWSEFRSSYTALNKMNKWFKKRPPIMAVTGTATKKTINLVANVLELKNPVYIHISPTRDNLNLSVMYKHDFKNSISIIRDKIQGKTIVYCKTQKDTEKISNALSHWGYVSGYYHAGLSRENRDSVQNKFTLGKIDVLAATVAFGMGIDISDIETIIHYGIPKDMESYCQEIGRAAREKDMQGTCCILWSKGDFVINNIFLKQIDDYELRCKQREQMKGIELYVKNTNICRMRLIRDYFQGTYYSSDGFKCNNCDNCMNKKDFSNHLKTLYI
;
A
#
# COMPACT_ATOMS: atom_id res chain seq x y z
N MET A 1 12.87 21.75 -28.89
CA MET A 1 13.79 21.82 -27.72
C MET A 1 13.32 20.86 -26.65
N ARG A 2 14.20 19.98 -26.14
CA ARG A 2 13.80 19.12 -24.99
C ARG A 2 13.76 19.99 -23.74
N VAL A 3 12.62 20.07 -23.10
CA VAL A 3 12.44 20.76 -21.82
C VAL A 3 13.37 20.13 -20.78
N PRO A 4 14.17 20.90 -20.03
CA PRO A 4 15.05 20.36 -18.99
C PRO A 4 14.26 19.59 -17.93
N LEU A 5 14.80 18.47 -17.43
CA LEU A 5 14.17 17.65 -16.39
C LEU A 5 13.73 18.48 -15.17
N LYS A 6 14.52 19.50 -14.82
CA LYS A 6 14.25 20.41 -13.72
C LYS A 6 12.85 21.04 -13.80
N ASN A 7 12.43 21.48 -14.98
CA ASN A 7 11.11 22.12 -15.16
C ASN A 7 9.93 21.16 -14.90
N TYR A 8 10.11 19.87 -15.25
CA TYR A 8 9.10 18.86 -14.94
C TYR A 8 9.04 18.58 -13.43
N LEU A 9 10.19 18.55 -12.75
CA LEU A 9 10.25 18.33 -11.31
C LEU A 9 9.63 19.49 -10.54
N GLU A 10 9.88 20.73 -10.94
CA GLU A 10 9.27 21.93 -10.35
C GLU A 10 7.74 21.88 -10.43
N LYS A 11 7.17 21.50 -11.59
CA LYS A 11 5.72 21.30 -11.75
C LYS A 11 5.15 20.22 -10.82
N LEU A 12 5.97 19.23 -10.46
CA LEU A 12 5.60 18.15 -9.53
C LEU A 12 5.86 18.52 -8.05
N GLY A 13 6.37 19.74 -7.77
CA GLY A 13 6.75 20.15 -6.43
C GLY A 13 7.98 19.43 -5.88
N LEU A 14 8.87 18.96 -6.77
CA LEU A 14 10.05 18.18 -6.42
C LEU A 14 11.33 18.93 -6.72
N SER A 15 12.30 18.86 -5.83
CA SER A 15 13.66 19.37 -6.07
C SER A 15 14.54 18.36 -6.83
N LYS A 16 14.34 17.06 -6.56
CA LYS A 16 15.10 15.96 -7.18
C LYS A 16 14.33 14.64 -7.10
N LEU A 17 14.65 13.70 -7.99
CA LEU A 17 14.20 12.32 -7.88
C LEU A 17 15.07 11.54 -6.88
N LYS A 18 14.47 10.60 -6.18
CA LYS A 18 15.20 9.55 -5.48
C LYS A 18 15.93 8.67 -6.50
N LYS A 19 16.99 7.99 -6.06
CA LYS A 19 17.83 7.15 -6.95
C LYS A 19 16.97 6.12 -7.70
N GLU A 20 16.12 5.42 -6.99
CA GLU A 20 15.26 4.35 -7.54
C GLU A 20 14.16 4.91 -8.46
N GLN A 21 13.59 6.08 -8.14
CA GLN A 21 12.66 6.76 -9.03
C GLN A 21 13.33 7.14 -10.36
N LYS A 22 14.56 7.66 -10.31
CA LYS A 22 15.35 7.99 -11.50
C LYS A 22 15.61 6.74 -12.34
N GLU A 23 15.97 5.63 -11.71
CA GLU A 23 16.24 4.36 -12.38
C GLU A 23 15.00 3.82 -13.07
N ILE A 24 13.81 3.83 -12.39
CA ILE A 24 12.53 3.44 -12.97
C ILE A 24 12.20 4.31 -14.18
N VAL A 25 12.21 5.63 -14.02
CA VAL A 25 11.87 6.57 -15.11
C VAL A 25 12.78 6.37 -16.29
N THR A 26 14.11 6.25 -16.07
CA THR A 26 15.07 6.00 -17.14
C THR A 26 14.80 4.68 -17.86
N SER A 27 14.45 3.63 -17.12
CA SER A 27 14.14 2.32 -17.69
C SER A 27 12.86 2.36 -18.54
N VAL A 28 11.82 3.06 -18.09
CA VAL A 28 10.60 3.30 -18.87
C VAL A 28 10.90 4.04 -20.17
N LEU A 29 11.69 5.13 -20.10
CA LEU A 29 12.05 5.91 -21.27
C LEU A 29 12.87 5.12 -22.31
N ASN A 30 13.58 4.09 -21.84
CA ASN A 30 14.32 3.13 -22.68
C ASN A 30 13.48 1.93 -23.13
N GLY A 31 12.16 1.93 -22.86
CA GLY A 31 11.24 0.88 -23.30
C GLY A 31 11.41 -0.46 -22.57
N LYS A 32 11.98 -0.48 -21.37
CA LYS A 32 12.18 -1.69 -20.57
C LYS A 32 10.98 -1.95 -19.65
N ASP A 33 10.64 -3.21 -19.46
CA ASP A 33 9.70 -3.62 -18.41
C ASP A 33 10.33 -3.45 -17.03
N ILE A 34 9.51 -3.15 -16.02
CA ILE A 34 9.97 -2.89 -14.66
C ILE A 34 9.10 -3.63 -13.65
N ILE A 35 9.74 -4.13 -12.60
CA ILE A 35 9.08 -4.49 -11.35
C ILE A 35 9.67 -3.64 -10.23
N GLY A 36 8.81 -2.83 -9.60
CA GLY A 36 9.19 -1.94 -8.51
C GLY A 36 8.48 -2.30 -7.20
N VAL A 37 9.24 -2.72 -6.19
CA VAL A 37 8.75 -2.80 -4.81
C VAL A 37 9.20 -1.56 -4.08
N LEU A 38 8.27 -0.63 -3.92
CA LEU A 38 8.52 0.71 -3.39
C LEU A 38 7.59 0.97 -2.20
N PRO A 39 8.09 1.20 -1.00
CA PRO A 39 7.26 1.41 0.19
C PRO A 39 6.17 2.45 -0.01
N THR A 40 5.12 2.36 0.78
CA THR A 40 4.06 3.38 0.81
C THR A 40 4.68 4.76 1.10
N GLY A 41 4.22 5.81 0.41
CA GLY A 41 4.81 7.15 0.54
C GLY A 41 6.12 7.38 -0.22
N PHE A 42 6.69 6.37 -0.89
CA PHE A 42 7.92 6.52 -1.67
C PHE A 42 7.75 7.41 -2.91
N GLY A 43 6.53 7.60 -3.39
CA GLY A 43 6.22 8.37 -4.59
C GLY A 43 6.14 7.53 -5.87
N LYS A 44 5.53 6.34 -5.79
CA LYS A 44 5.27 5.44 -6.95
C LYS A 44 4.64 6.17 -8.14
N SER A 45 3.67 7.06 -7.87
CA SER A 45 2.93 7.78 -8.92
C SER A 45 3.83 8.63 -9.82
N ILE A 46 4.90 9.21 -9.28
CA ILE A 46 5.86 10.00 -10.05
C ILE A 46 6.52 9.16 -11.14
N CYS A 47 6.72 7.87 -10.89
CA CYS A 47 7.39 6.94 -11.80
C CYS A 47 6.60 6.70 -13.10
N TYR A 48 5.29 6.97 -13.14
CA TYR A 48 4.48 6.87 -14.35
C TYR A 48 3.96 8.23 -14.84
N ILE A 49 3.83 9.24 -13.98
CA ILE A 49 3.44 10.59 -14.40
C ILE A 49 4.59 11.30 -15.11
N LEU A 50 5.82 11.20 -14.59
CA LEU A 50 6.97 11.86 -15.20
C LEU A 50 7.28 11.35 -16.62
N PRO A 51 7.27 10.04 -16.95
CA PRO A 51 7.34 9.57 -18.33
C PRO A 51 6.26 10.11 -19.25
N HIS A 52 4.99 10.22 -18.78
CA HIS A 52 3.93 10.88 -19.51
C HIS A 52 4.30 12.30 -19.90
N MET A 53 4.75 13.10 -18.93
CA MET A 53 5.12 14.50 -19.15
C MET A 53 6.30 14.66 -20.11
N ILE A 54 7.32 13.77 -20.03
CA ILE A 54 8.52 13.83 -20.87
C ILE A 54 8.22 13.41 -22.30
N LEU A 55 7.48 12.32 -22.48
CA LEU A 55 7.21 11.74 -23.79
C LEU A 55 6.01 12.39 -24.49
N MET A 56 5.19 13.16 -23.78
CA MET A 56 3.93 13.70 -24.28
C MET A 56 3.09 12.61 -24.94
N LYS A 57 2.98 11.45 -24.28
CA LYS A 57 2.20 10.30 -24.70
C LYS A 57 1.33 9.80 -23.57
N THR A 58 0.25 9.11 -23.94
CA THR A 58 -0.68 8.53 -22.97
C THR A 58 -0.02 7.43 -22.13
N VAL A 59 -0.30 7.43 -20.85
CA VAL A 59 0.04 6.37 -19.89
C VAL A 59 -1.26 5.76 -19.38
N ILE A 60 -1.38 4.44 -19.42
CA ILE A 60 -2.49 3.72 -18.81
C ILE A 60 -2.04 3.21 -17.46
N VAL A 61 -2.80 3.51 -16.40
CA VAL A 61 -2.56 3.05 -15.04
C VAL A 61 -3.68 2.13 -14.60
N ILE A 62 -3.36 0.88 -14.37
CA ILE A 62 -4.29 -0.13 -13.88
C ILE A 62 -4.18 -0.15 -12.36
N SER A 63 -5.28 0.15 -11.65
CA SER A 63 -5.33 0.18 -10.19
C SER A 63 -6.63 -0.46 -9.70
N PRO A 64 -6.62 -1.17 -8.54
CA PRO A 64 -7.82 -1.85 -8.05
C PRO A 64 -8.79 -0.90 -7.34
N LEU A 65 -8.38 0.33 -7.02
CA LEU A 65 -9.07 1.19 -6.08
C LEU A 65 -9.50 2.51 -6.69
N ILE A 66 -10.81 2.69 -6.80
CA ILE A 66 -11.42 3.92 -7.29
C ILE A 66 -11.07 5.14 -6.42
N SER A 67 -11.01 4.97 -5.10
CA SER A 67 -10.61 6.03 -4.17
C SER A 67 -9.20 6.56 -4.48
N LEU A 68 -8.25 5.65 -4.68
CA LEU A 68 -6.87 6.00 -5.04
C LEU A 68 -6.80 6.76 -6.38
N MET A 69 -7.55 6.31 -7.39
CA MET A 69 -7.61 6.97 -8.69
C MET A 69 -8.11 8.42 -8.55
N LYS A 70 -9.16 8.65 -7.76
CA LYS A 70 -9.72 9.98 -7.50
C LYS A 70 -8.72 10.88 -6.75
N ASP A 71 -7.99 10.33 -5.79
CA ASP A 71 -6.96 11.08 -5.06
C ASP A 71 -5.80 11.46 -5.98
N GLN A 72 -5.35 10.56 -6.84
CA GLN A 72 -4.33 10.86 -7.85
C GLN A 72 -4.81 11.93 -8.83
N GLN A 73 -6.07 11.87 -9.27
CA GLN A 73 -6.66 12.87 -10.14
C GLN A 73 -6.66 14.26 -9.50
N ARG A 74 -7.08 14.37 -8.23
CA ARG A 74 -7.07 15.64 -7.49
C ARG A 74 -5.65 16.19 -7.33
N ARG A 75 -4.70 15.30 -7.01
CA ARG A 75 -3.30 15.67 -6.74
C ARG A 75 -2.58 16.22 -7.96
N TYR A 76 -2.84 15.68 -9.13
CA TYR A 76 -2.08 16.01 -10.35
C TYR A 76 -2.91 16.78 -11.39
N LYS A 77 -4.12 17.25 -11.06
CA LYS A 77 -5.01 18.01 -11.98
C LYS A 77 -4.37 19.21 -12.64
N ASP A 78 -3.47 19.90 -11.93
CA ASP A 78 -2.77 21.10 -12.41
C ASP A 78 -1.45 20.76 -13.16
N VAL A 79 -1.10 19.47 -13.22
CA VAL A 79 0.16 19.00 -13.81
C VAL A 79 -0.07 18.31 -15.14
N CYS A 80 -1.10 17.49 -15.24
CA CYS A 80 -1.43 16.72 -16.44
C CYS A 80 -2.94 16.40 -16.49
N THR A 81 -3.42 16.13 -17.69
CA THR A 81 -4.79 15.63 -17.89
C THR A 81 -4.88 14.21 -17.35
N ILE A 82 -5.76 13.98 -16.38
CA ILE A 82 -6.05 12.68 -15.80
C ILE A 82 -7.50 12.30 -16.08
N VAL A 83 -7.68 11.16 -16.69
CA VAL A 83 -8.97 10.57 -16.99
C VAL A 83 -9.15 9.29 -16.18
N THR A 84 -10.35 9.11 -15.63
CA THR A 84 -10.66 7.92 -14.85
C THR A 84 -11.78 7.13 -15.52
N SER A 85 -11.66 5.80 -15.51
CA SER A 85 -12.64 4.89 -16.06
C SER A 85 -12.91 3.75 -15.09
N PHE A 86 -14.10 3.73 -14.49
CA PHE A 86 -14.40 2.87 -13.34
C PHE A 86 -15.34 1.70 -13.65
N SER A 87 -16.17 1.80 -14.67
CA SER A 87 -17.22 0.81 -14.96
C SER A 87 -17.10 0.27 -16.38
N GLN A 88 -17.46 -1.00 -16.57
CA GLN A 88 -17.52 -1.63 -17.89
C GLN A 88 -18.55 -0.96 -18.81
N ASN A 89 -19.61 -0.38 -18.24
CA ASN A 89 -20.73 0.23 -18.95
C ASN A 89 -20.66 1.77 -19.03
N MET A 90 -19.71 2.40 -18.34
CA MET A 90 -19.50 3.84 -18.44
C MET A 90 -18.33 4.12 -19.37
N ASP A 91 -18.57 4.91 -20.37
CA ASP A 91 -17.51 5.60 -21.08
C ASP A 91 -16.61 6.37 -20.11
N LEU A 92 -15.40 6.72 -20.57
CA LEU A 92 -14.52 7.63 -19.86
C LEU A 92 -15.41 8.70 -19.23
N ASP A 93 -15.40 8.82 -17.91
CA ASP A 93 -16.42 9.53 -17.10
C ASP A 93 -16.98 10.75 -17.84
N ASP A 94 -18.21 10.62 -18.39
CA ASP A 94 -18.85 11.62 -19.27
C ASP A 94 -19.03 13.00 -18.59
N ARG A 95 -18.83 13.05 -17.27
CA ARG A 95 -18.83 14.29 -16.50
C ARG A 95 -17.49 15.03 -16.55
N GLN A 96 -16.41 14.38 -17.02
CA GLN A 96 -15.03 14.93 -16.95
C GLN A 96 -14.46 15.27 -18.32
N ILE A 97 -14.89 14.62 -19.39
CA ILE A 97 -14.39 14.86 -20.76
C ILE A 97 -15.52 14.81 -21.78
N THR A 98 -15.43 15.72 -22.75
CA THR A 98 -16.37 15.79 -23.87
C THR A 98 -16.14 14.68 -24.89
N HIS A 99 -17.10 14.48 -25.79
CA HIS A 99 -16.95 13.51 -26.90
C HIS A 99 -15.73 13.84 -27.77
N ASP A 100 -15.50 15.12 -28.06
CA ASP A 100 -14.33 15.56 -28.85
C ASP A 100 -13.02 15.27 -28.14
N GLN A 101 -12.95 15.48 -26.82
CA GLN A 101 -11.78 15.13 -26.04
C GLN A 101 -11.52 13.61 -26.02
N LYS A 102 -12.56 12.76 -26.00
CA LYS A 102 -12.40 11.31 -26.14
C LYS A 102 -11.75 10.94 -27.48
N LYS A 103 -12.19 11.59 -28.55
CA LYS A 103 -11.62 11.43 -29.89
C LYS A 103 -10.17 11.91 -29.92
N ASP A 104 -9.88 13.07 -29.35
CA ASP A 104 -8.52 13.61 -29.30
C ASP A 104 -7.56 12.74 -28.47
N ILE A 105 -8.05 12.11 -27.40
CA ILE A 105 -7.28 11.12 -26.64
C ILE A 105 -6.98 9.89 -27.51
N PHE A 106 -8.00 9.38 -28.21
CA PHE A 106 -7.86 8.22 -29.08
C PHE A 106 -6.90 8.50 -30.25
N ASP A 107 -6.99 9.66 -30.86
CA ASP A 107 -6.13 10.12 -31.95
C ASP A 107 -4.73 10.54 -31.49
N GLY A 108 -4.47 10.57 -30.16
CA GLY A 108 -3.20 10.99 -29.55
C GLY A 108 -2.93 12.49 -29.58
N LYS A 109 -3.93 13.30 -29.89
CA LYS A 109 -3.85 14.78 -29.89
C LYS A 109 -3.90 15.35 -28.48
N LEU A 110 -4.56 14.64 -27.56
CA LEU A 110 -4.64 14.97 -26.14
C LEU A 110 -3.98 13.87 -25.30
N PRO A 111 -2.66 13.88 -25.11
CA PRO A 111 -1.97 12.94 -24.22
C PRO A 111 -2.47 13.07 -22.79
N CYS A 112 -2.73 11.94 -22.13
CA CYS A 112 -3.27 11.93 -20.77
C CYS A 112 -2.79 10.72 -19.96
N VAL A 113 -3.04 10.75 -18.65
CA VAL A 113 -2.91 9.57 -17.78
C VAL A 113 -4.31 8.99 -17.56
N ILE A 114 -4.51 7.75 -17.99
CA ILE A 114 -5.80 7.07 -17.91
C ILE A 114 -5.76 6.04 -16.79
N TYR A 115 -6.52 6.26 -15.73
CA TYR A 115 -6.70 5.28 -14.67
C TYR A 115 -7.88 4.37 -14.97
N MET A 116 -7.66 3.07 -14.87
CA MET A 116 -8.65 2.03 -15.12
C MET A 116 -8.62 0.95 -14.05
N THR A 117 -9.76 0.33 -13.77
CA THR A 117 -9.75 -0.96 -13.05
C THR A 117 -9.28 -2.07 -14.00
N PRO A 118 -8.77 -3.20 -13.48
CA PRO A 118 -8.36 -4.34 -14.33
C PRO A 118 -9.49 -4.83 -15.24
N GLU A 119 -10.73 -4.89 -14.72
CA GLU A 119 -11.91 -5.32 -15.46
C GLU A 119 -12.22 -4.37 -16.61
N ASN A 120 -12.16 -3.07 -16.35
CA ASN A 120 -12.40 -2.06 -17.35
C ASN A 120 -11.32 -2.06 -18.44
N PHE A 121 -10.05 -2.24 -18.04
CA PHE A 121 -8.96 -2.40 -19.00
C PHE A 121 -9.19 -3.59 -19.93
N LEU A 122 -9.54 -4.75 -19.38
CA LEU A 122 -9.78 -5.97 -20.15
C LEU A 122 -10.98 -5.87 -21.09
N SER A 123 -12.03 -5.14 -20.71
CA SER A 123 -13.24 -4.96 -21.55
C SER A 123 -13.03 -4.00 -22.73
N ARG A 124 -11.92 -3.22 -22.74
CA ARG A 124 -11.65 -2.18 -23.75
C ARG A 124 -10.53 -2.54 -24.74
N GLU A 125 -10.30 -3.81 -24.97
CA GLU A 125 -9.23 -4.31 -25.84
C GLU A 125 -9.14 -3.57 -27.18
N SER A 126 -10.25 -3.48 -27.93
CA SER A 126 -10.26 -2.87 -29.28
C SER A 126 -9.88 -1.39 -29.24
N TRP A 127 -10.36 -0.65 -28.22
CA TRP A 127 -10.06 0.76 -28.05
C TRP A 127 -8.57 0.97 -27.70
N ILE A 128 -8.04 0.16 -26.78
CA ILE A 128 -6.63 0.23 -26.39
C ILE A 128 -5.69 -0.15 -27.53
N LYS A 129 -6.05 -1.18 -28.32
CA LYS A 129 -5.33 -1.55 -29.55
C LYS A 129 -5.27 -0.40 -30.55
N GLY A 130 -6.39 0.32 -30.74
CA GLY A 130 -6.44 1.48 -31.64
C GLY A 130 -5.48 2.58 -31.23
N MET A 131 -5.21 2.72 -29.93
CA MET A 131 -4.30 3.72 -29.36
C MET A 131 -2.83 3.27 -29.29
N GLU A 132 -2.44 2.11 -29.80
CA GLU A 132 -1.10 1.52 -29.64
C GLU A 132 0.05 2.52 -29.82
N LYS A 133 0.00 3.34 -30.87
CA LYS A 133 1.05 4.31 -31.21
C LYS A 133 1.16 5.47 -30.23
N HIS A 134 0.11 5.72 -29.46
CA HIS A 134 -0.02 6.86 -28.55
C HIS A 134 0.22 6.47 -27.09
N ILE A 135 0.29 5.18 -26.77
CA ILE A 135 0.56 4.68 -25.43
C ILE A 135 2.08 4.54 -25.24
N SER A 136 2.61 5.15 -24.19
CA SER A 136 4.04 5.08 -23.84
C SER A 136 4.36 4.09 -22.73
N LEU A 137 3.36 3.76 -21.88
CA LEU A 137 3.54 2.93 -20.70
C LEU A 137 2.20 2.33 -20.28
N ILE A 138 2.22 1.08 -19.82
CA ILE A 138 1.14 0.47 -19.04
C ILE A 138 1.68 0.24 -17.62
N ALA A 139 1.19 1.01 -16.66
CA ALA A 139 1.55 0.86 -15.25
C ALA A 139 0.49 0.01 -14.53
N ILE A 140 0.93 -1.00 -13.79
CA ILE A 140 0.08 -1.87 -12.98
C ILE A 140 0.41 -1.57 -11.53
N ASP A 141 -0.47 -0.82 -10.89
CA ASP A 141 -0.35 -0.48 -9.47
C ASP A 141 -0.91 -1.61 -8.61
N GLU A 142 -0.39 -1.74 -7.39
CA GLU A 142 -0.70 -2.81 -6.44
C GLU A 142 -0.63 -4.22 -7.09
N CYS A 143 0.42 -4.46 -7.89
CA CYS A 143 0.61 -5.71 -8.64
C CYS A 143 0.69 -6.97 -7.75
N HIS A 144 0.89 -6.82 -6.43
CA HIS A 144 0.79 -7.91 -5.46
C HIS A 144 -0.60 -8.57 -5.43
N CYS A 145 -1.64 -7.89 -5.93
CA CYS A 145 -2.99 -8.46 -6.08
C CYS A 145 -3.00 -9.74 -6.94
N ILE A 146 -2.02 -9.93 -7.83
CA ILE A 146 -1.82 -11.18 -8.58
C ILE A 146 -1.59 -12.37 -7.63
N SER A 147 -0.90 -12.13 -6.52
CA SER A 147 -0.52 -13.18 -5.57
C SER A 147 -1.46 -13.27 -4.37
N SER A 148 -2.17 -12.20 -4.04
CA SER A 148 -3.03 -12.11 -2.87
C SER A 148 -4.41 -12.69 -3.16
N TRP A 149 -5.07 -13.13 -2.09
CA TRP A 149 -6.51 -13.39 -2.17
C TRP A 149 -7.23 -12.05 -2.12
N SER A 150 -7.76 -11.61 -3.25
CA SER A 150 -8.58 -10.42 -3.37
C SER A 150 -9.62 -10.67 -4.46
N GLU A 151 -10.71 -9.94 -4.40
CA GLU A 151 -11.76 -9.94 -5.45
C GLU A 151 -11.16 -9.59 -6.83
N PHE A 152 -10.01 -8.92 -6.84
CA PHE A 152 -9.32 -8.46 -8.04
C PHE A 152 -8.36 -9.50 -8.66
N ARG A 153 -8.10 -10.65 -8.00
CA ARG A 153 -7.06 -11.60 -8.44
C ARG A 153 -7.29 -12.12 -9.85
N SER A 154 -8.51 -12.52 -10.16
CA SER A 154 -8.84 -13.06 -11.48
C SER A 154 -8.60 -12.07 -12.61
N SER A 155 -8.98 -10.81 -12.40
CA SER A 155 -8.78 -9.74 -13.35
C SER A 155 -7.31 -9.37 -13.49
N TYR A 156 -6.55 -9.32 -12.39
CA TYR A 156 -5.11 -9.07 -12.44
C TYR A 156 -4.32 -10.18 -13.13
N THR A 157 -4.67 -11.44 -12.92
CA THR A 157 -4.03 -12.56 -13.61
C THR A 157 -4.35 -12.57 -15.11
N ALA A 158 -5.55 -12.11 -15.51
CA ALA A 158 -5.95 -12.01 -16.90
C ALA A 158 -5.29 -10.84 -17.67
N LEU A 159 -4.55 -9.94 -16.99
CA LEU A 159 -3.85 -8.83 -17.65
C LEU A 159 -2.78 -9.29 -18.65
N ASN A 160 -2.27 -10.51 -18.54
CA ASN A 160 -1.33 -11.06 -19.50
C ASN A 160 -1.90 -11.10 -20.95
N LYS A 161 -3.22 -11.12 -21.10
CA LYS A 161 -3.88 -11.07 -22.43
C LYS A 161 -3.43 -9.87 -23.25
N MET A 162 -3.08 -8.75 -22.59
CA MET A 162 -2.61 -7.53 -23.27
C MET A 162 -1.32 -7.74 -24.08
N ASN A 163 -0.51 -8.75 -23.76
CA ASN A 163 0.72 -9.06 -24.53
C ASN A 163 0.41 -9.40 -25.99
N LYS A 164 -0.79 -9.91 -26.27
CA LYS A 164 -1.26 -10.26 -27.62
C LYS A 164 -2.01 -9.13 -28.32
N TRP A 165 -2.23 -7.99 -27.66
CA TRP A 165 -3.02 -6.89 -28.22
C TRP A 165 -2.22 -5.98 -29.13
N PHE A 166 -0.91 -5.88 -28.93
CA PHE A 166 -0.04 -4.91 -29.57
C PHE A 166 0.92 -5.57 -30.57
N LYS A 167 1.17 -4.91 -31.69
CA LYS A 167 2.26 -5.27 -32.61
C LYS A 167 3.61 -4.98 -31.95
N LYS A 168 3.72 -3.82 -31.29
CA LYS A 168 4.86 -3.41 -30.47
C LYS A 168 4.35 -2.96 -29.09
N ARG A 169 4.27 -3.91 -28.17
CA ARG A 169 3.77 -3.65 -26.83
C ARG A 169 4.56 -2.53 -26.13
N PRO A 170 3.89 -1.52 -25.55
CA PRO A 170 4.56 -0.56 -24.68
C PRO A 170 5.17 -1.26 -23.45
N PRO A 171 6.20 -0.67 -22.81
CA PRO A 171 6.73 -1.23 -21.58
C PRO A 171 5.66 -1.37 -20.51
N ILE A 172 5.80 -2.39 -19.68
CA ILE A 172 4.96 -2.61 -18.51
C ILE A 172 5.75 -2.26 -17.25
N MET A 173 5.15 -1.46 -16.39
CA MET A 173 5.68 -1.17 -15.06
C MET A 173 4.75 -1.74 -14.01
N ALA A 174 5.13 -2.84 -13.36
CA ALA A 174 4.41 -3.44 -12.25
C ALA A 174 4.98 -2.89 -10.93
N VAL A 175 4.17 -2.19 -10.15
CA VAL A 175 4.60 -1.58 -8.88
C VAL A 175 3.71 -2.00 -7.71
N THR A 176 4.32 -2.08 -6.53
CA THR A 176 3.61 -2.36 -5.28
C THR A 176 4.35 -1.76 -4.08
N GLY A 177 3.64 -1.62 -2.95
CA GLY A 177 4.22 -1.19 -1.68
C GLY A 177 5.04 -2.27 -0.98
N THR A 178 4.59 -3.52 -1.08
CA THR A 178 5.16 -4.67 -0.39
C THR A 178 5.06 -5.91 -1.27
N ALA A 179 6.13 -6.66 -1.40
CA ALA A 179 6.13 -7.96 -2.06
C ALA A 179 7.34 -8.79 -1.65
N THR A 180 7.15 -10.10 -1.47
CA THR A 180 8.24 -11.06 -1.31
C THR A 180 8.89 -11.38 -2.65
N LYS A 181 10.10 -11.96 -2.63
CA LYS A 181 10.74 -12.47 -3.87
C LYS A 181 9.83 -13.45 -4.62
N LYS A 182 9.10 -14.31 -3.91
CA LYS A 182 8.15 -15.26 -4.49
C LYS A 182 7.02 -14.52 -5.23
N THR A 183 6.48 -13.47 -4.61
CA THR A 183 5.46 -12.61 -5.23
C THR A 183 5.99 -11.89 -6.48
N ILE A 184 7.20 -11.34 -6.42
CA ILE A 184 7.84 -10.64 -7.54
C ILE A 184 7.99 -11.59 -8.74
N ASN A 185 8.52 -12.79 -8.52
CA ASN A 185 8.70 -13.79 -9.57
C ASN A 185 7.35 -14.23 -10.17
N LEU A 186 6.32 -14.41 -9.34
CA LEU A 186 4.98 -14.72 -9.81
C LEU A 186 4.41 -13.61 -10.68
N VAL A 187 4.56 -12.35 -10.28
CA VAL A 187 4.13 -11.17 -11.05
C VAL A 187 4.83 -11.13 -12.41
N ALA A 188 6.17 -11.33 -12.44
CA ALA A 188 6.93 -11.36 -13.68
C ALA A 188 6.42 -12.43 -14.66
N ASN A 189 6.19 -13.64 -14.15
CA ASN A 189 5.73 -14.78 -14.94
C ASN A 189 4.29 -14.58 -15.43
N VAL A 190 3.36 -14.19 -14.55
CA VAL A 190 1.95 -14.01 -14.89
C VAL A 190 1.78 -12.90 -15.92
N LEU A 191 2.49 -11.78 -15.78
CA LEU A 191 2.43 -10.67 -16.74
C LEU A 191 3.29 -10.87 -17.97
N GLU A 192 4.06 -11.97 -18.06
CA GLU A 192 4.98 -12.28 -19.17
C GLU A 192 5.93 -11.11 -19.47
N LEU A 193 6.54 -10.54 -18.40
CA LEU A 193 7.44 -9.40 -18.55
C LEU A 193 8.73 -9.78 -19.28
N LYS A 194 9.21 -8.89 -20.16
CA LYS A 194 10.39 -9.12 -21.00
C LYS A 194 11.65 -8.53 -20.36
N ASN A 195 12.51 -9.39 -19.78
CA ASN A 195 13.77 -8.96 -19.14
C ASN A 195 13.58 -7.74 -18.22
N PRO A 196 12.67 -7.79 -17.23
CA PRO A 196 12.34 -6.63 -16.45
C PRO A 196 13.51 -6.15 -15.60
N VAL A 197 13.57 -4.83 -15.41
CA VAL A 197 14.44 -4.24 -14.40
C VAL A 197 13.78 -4.40 -13.04
N TYR A 198 14.50 -4.98 -12.07
CA TYR A 198 14.00 -5.19 -10.72
C TYR A 198 14.50 -4.10 -9.80
N ILE A 199 13.60 -3.38 -9.17
CA ILE A 199 13.91 -2.36 -8.17
C ILE A 199 13.17 -2.73 -6.89
N HIS A 200 13.94 -3.01 -5.85
CA HIS A 200 13.40 -3.46 -4.58
C HIS A 200 13.98 -2.63 -3.44
N ILE A 201 13.09 -1.93 -2.73
CA ILE A 201 13.41 -1.21 -1.50
C ILE A 201 12.84 -2.01 -0.34
N SER A 202 13.66 -2.21 0.68
CA SER A 202 13.19 -2.86 1.91
C SER A 202 12.00 -2.08 2.51
N PRO A 203 10.94 -2.76 2.98
CA PRO A 203 9.85 -2.09 3.67
C PRO A 203 10.22 -1.61 5.09
N THR A 204 11.46 -1.86 5.51
CA THR A 204 11.96 -1.40 6.81
C THR A 204 12.06 0.12 6.87
N ARG A 205 11.69 0.69 8.01
CA ARG A 205 11.69 2.13 8.24
C ARG A 205 12.26 2.42 9.64
N ASP A 206 13.42 3.07 9.69
CA ASP A 206 14.16 3.32 10.93
C ASP A 206 13.44 4.30 11.86
N ASN A 207 12.51 5.09 11.32
CA ASN A 207 11.70 6.05 12.07
C ASN A 207 10.43 5.43 12.69
N LEU A 208 10.26 4.10 12.65
CA LEU A 208 9.14 3.42 13.29
C LEU A 208 9.59 2.67 14.54
N ASN A 209 8.98 3.00 15.69
CA ASN A 209 9.07 2.23 16.92
C ASN A 209 8.08 1.07 16.86
N LEU A 210 8.58 -0.16 16.84
CA LEU A 210 7.74 -1.37 16.72
C LEU A 210 7.65 -2.09 18.06
N SER A 211 6.44 -2.44 18.48
CA SER A 211 6.20 -3.20 19.70
C SER A 211 5.08 -4.21 19.56
N VAL A 212 5.15 -5.28 20.35
CA VAL A 212 4.13 -6.33 20.42
C VAL A 212 3.80 -6.58 21.89
N MET A 213 2.53 -6.44 22.24
CA MET A 213 2.06 -6.57 23.61
C MET A 213 0.91 -7.57 23.71
N TYR A 214 0.86 -8.32 24.81
CA TYR A 214 -0.24 -9.24 25.07
C TYR A 214 -1.43 -8.49 25.65
N LYS A 215 -2.63 -8.70 25.11
CA LYS A 215 -3.89 -8.19 25.68
C LYS A 215 -4.56 -9.26 26.53
N HIS A 216 -4.87 -8.92 27.77
CA HIS A 216 -5.57 -9.82 28.69
C HIS A 216 -7.09 -9.71 28.50
N ASP A 217 -7.61 -8.52 28.70
CA ASP A 217 -9.03 -8.20 28.57
C ASP A 217 -9.23 -6.85 27.86
N PHE A 218 -10.48 -6.43 27.72
CA PHE A 218 -10.81 -5.18 27.04
C PHE A 218 -10.31 -3.96 27.81
N LYS A 219 -10.45 -3.93 29.16
CA LYS A 219 -10.04 -2.80 29.98
C LYS A 219 -8.51 -2.61 29.93
N ASN A 220 -7.75 -3.70 30.05
CA ASN A 220 -6.30 -3.70 29.88
C ASN A 220 -5.91 -3.20 28.48
N SER A 221 -6.61 -3.66 27.44
CA SER A 221 -6.35 -3.23 26.07
C SER A 221 -6.56 -1.73 25.86
N ILE A 222 -7.62 -1.15 26.42
CA ILE A 222 -7.89 0.29 26.35
C ILE A 222 -6.80 1.07 27.08
N SER A 223 -6.34 0.60 28.26
CA SER A 223 -5.22 1.23 28.96
C SER A 223 -3.96 1.26 28.10
N ILE A 224 -3.58 0.12 27.52
CA ILE A 224 -2.39 0.05 26.65
C ILE A 224 -2.54 0.97 25.43
N ILE A 225 -3.73 1.00 24.78
CA ILE A 225 -3.99 1.87 23.64
C ILE A 225 -3.75 3.32 24.04
N ARG A 226 -4.32 3.77 25.18
CA ARG A 226 -4.15 5.14 25.68
C ARG A 226 -2.69 5.50 25.93
N ASP A 227 -1.92 4.59 26.54
CA ASP A 227 -0.51 4.81 26.83
C ASP A 227 0.36 4.91 25.56
N LYS A 228 -0.14 4.39 24.43
CA LYS A 228 0.55 4.40 23.14
C LYS A 228 0.10 5.52 22.20
N ILE A 229 -1.05 6.16 22.44
CA ILE A 229 -1.54 7.26 21.60
C ILE A 229 -0.54 8.41 21.63
N GLN A 230 -0.05 8.76 20.46
CA GLN A 230 0.75 9.96 20.20
C GLN A 230 0.18 10.57 18.91
N GLY A 231 -0.25 11.83 19.00
CA GLY A 231 -0.83 12.54 17.87
C GLY A 231 -1.96 11.81 17.15
N LYS A 232 -2.06 11.99 15.85
CA LYS A 232 -3.08 11.37 15.01
C LYS A 232 -2.89 9.85 14.95
N THR A 233 -3.90 9.11 15.38
CA THR A 233 -3.80 7.66 15.66
C THR A 233 -4.84 6.85 14.88
N ILE A 234 -4.42 5.70 14.34
CA ILE A 234 -5.33 4.68 13.81
C ILE A 234 -5.24 3.42 14.68
N VAL A 235 -6.39 2.91 15.10
CA VAL A 235 -6.52 1.61 15.75
C VAL A 235 -7.19 0.62 14.81
N TYR A 236 -6.40 -0.27 14.19
CA TYR A 236 -6.94 -1.30 13.30
C TYR A 236 -7.58 -2.44 14.09
N CYS A 237 -8.82 -2.74 13.77
CA CYS A 237 -9.62 -3.78 14.41
C CYS A 237 -10.04 -4.84 13.38
N LYS A 238 -10.23 -6.07 13.84
CA LYS A 238 -10.69 -7.18 12.98
C LYS A 238 -12.19 -7.13 12.68
N THR A 239 -12.98 -6.70 13.63
CA THR A 239 -14.44 -6.68 13.52
C THR A 239 -14.99 -5.26 13.55
N GLN A 240 -16.13 -5.05 12.89
CA GLN A 240 -16.86 -3.78 12.95
C GLN A 240 -17.24 -3.43 14.40
N LYS A 241 -17.71 -4.41 15.16
CA LYS A 241 -18.08 -4.24 16.57
C LYS A 241 -16.91 -3.77 17.45
N ASP A 242 -15.69 -4.23 17.19
CA ASP A 242 -14.52 -3.76 17.94
C ASP A 242 -14.19 -2.31 17.62
N THR A 243 -14.40 -1.85 16.38
CA THR A 243 -14.15 -0.45 16.01
C THR A 243 -15.07 0.49 16.79
N GLU A 244 -16.36 0.15 16.88
CA GLU A 244 -17.35 0.93 17.62
C GLU A 244 -17.05 0.93 19.13
N LYS A 245 -16.75 -0.26 19.70
CA LYS A 245 -16.45 -0.39 21.13
C LYS A 245 -15.21 0.39 21.55
N ILE A 246 -14.12 0.33 20.76
CA ILE A 246 -12.88 1.02 21.06
C ILE A 246 -13.09 2.54 20.92
N SER A 247 -13.73 3.00 19.85
CA SER A 247 -14.04 4.41 19.67
C SER A 247 -14.85 4.95 20.85
N ASN A 248 -15.94 4.26 21.25
CA ASN A 248 -16.76 4.67 22.38
C ASN A 248 -15.97 4.70 23.69
N ALA A 249 -15.14 3.68 23.94
CA ALA A 249 -14.31 3.65 25.14
C ALA A 249 -13.30 4.81 25.19
N LEU A 250 -12.66 5.13 24.07
CA LEU A 250 -11.71 6.26 24.00
C LEU A 250 -12.41 7.61 24.13
N SER A 251 -13.63 7.76 23.58
CA SER A 251 -14.43 8.97 23.80
C SER A 251 -14.75 9.21 25.28
N HIS A 252 -15.05 8.15 26.04
CA HIS A 252 -15.25 8.26 27.51
C HIS A 252 -14.00 8.72 28.25
N TRP A 253 -12.82 8.53 27.66
CA TRP A 253 -11.56 9.00 28.21
C TRP A 253 -11.14 10.39 27.67
N GLY A 254 -12.03 11.09 26.97
CA GLY A 254 -11.81 12.45 26.50
C GLY A 254 -11.10 12.59 25.14
N TYR A 255 -10.84 11.49 24.42
CA TYR A 255 -10.31 11.58 23.06
C TYR A 255 -11.41 11.93 22.06
N VAL A 256 -11.12 12.78 21.09
CA VAL A 256 -12.02 12.96 19.93
C VAL A 256 -11.84 11.75 19.01
N SER A 257 -12.64 10.71 19.24
CA SER A 257 -12.53 9.46 18.52
C SER A 257 -13.68 9.22 17.54
N GLY A 258 -13.39 8.47 16.48
CA GLY A 258 -14.35 8.01 15.48
C GLY A 258 -14.12 6.55 15.11
N TYR A 259 -15.09 5.96 14.38
CA TYR A 259 -14.93 4.60 13.86
C TYR A 259 -15.25 4.54 12.37
N TYR A 260 -14.63 3.57 11.68
CA TYR A 260 -14.77 3.38 10.23
C TYR A 260 -14.76 1.90 9.85
N HIS A 261 -15.78 1.44 9.16
CA HIS A 261 -15.88 0.08 8.63
C HIS A 261 -16.83 -0.01 7.43
N ALA A 262 -16.79 -1.10 6.68
CA ALA A 262 -17.57 -1.30 5.47
C ALA A 262 -19.09 -1.29 5.69
N GLY A 263 -19.56 -1.57 6.91
CA GLY A 263 -20.99 -1.53 7.27
C GLY A 263 -21.58 -0.12 7.41
N LEU A 264 -20.75 0.94 7.41
CA LEU A 264 -21.23 2.32 7.40
C LEU A 264 -21.77 2.72 6.03
N SER A 265 -22.77 3.62 5.98
CA SER A 265 -23.19 4.25 4.73
C SER A 265 -22.03 5.00 4.08
N ARG A 266 -22.12 5.21 2.77
CA ARG A 266 -21.09 5.95 2.03
C ARG A 266 -20.90 7.36 2.59
N GLU A 267 -21.98 8.07 2.91
CA GLU A 267 -21.96 9.41 3.46
C GLU A 267 -21.24 9.46 4.81
N ASN A 268 -21.53 8.49 5.70
CA ASN A 268 -20.87 8.39 7.00
C ASN A 268 -19.37 8.09 6.84
N ARG A 269 -19.01 7.19 5.91
CA ARG A 269 -17.60 6.92 5.62
C ARG A 269 -16.86 8.16 5.13
N ASP A 270 -17.44 8.88 4.17
CA ASP A 270 -16.86 10.10 3.62
C ASP A 270 -16.74 11.19 4.70
N SER A 271 -17.75 11.33 5.57
CA SER A 271 -17.74 12.28 6.70
C SER A 271 -16.65 11.97 7.71
N VAL A 272 -16.54 10.72 8.16
CA VAL A 272 -15.53 10.30 9.14
C VAL A 272 -14.13 10.45 8.56
N GLN A 273 -13.93 10.03 7.32
CA GLN A 273 -12.64 10.17 6.62
C GLN A 273 -12.23 11.65 6.52
N ASN A 274 -13.13 12.52 6.11
CA ASN A 274 -12.86 13.94 6.00
C ASN A 274 -12.53 14.56 7.38
N LYS A 275 -13.29 14.22 8.42
CA LYS A 275 -13.02 14.70 9.79
C LYS A 275 -11.65 14.27 10.29
N PHE A 276 -11.28 13.01 10.07
CA PHE A 276 -9.96 12.49 10.44
C PHE A 276 -8.83 13.14 9.65
N THR A 277 -9.01 13.31 8.33
CA THR A 277 -8.03 14.00 7.48
C THR A 277 -7.79 15.44 7.92
N LEU A 278 -8.86 16.16 8.30
CA LEU A 278 -8.80 17.55 8.75
C LEU A 278 -8.36 17.70 10.22
N GLY A 279 -7.98 16.62 10.92
CA GLY A 279 -7.60 16.68 12.34
C GLY A 279 -8.75 16.99 13.30
N LYS A 280 -10.01 16.78 12.89
CA LYS A 280 -11.20 16.91 13.74
C LYS A 280 -11.52 15.62 14.51
N ILE A 281 -10.82 14.56 14.25
CA ILE A 281 -10.79 13.29 14.96
C ILE A 281 -9.32 12.96 15.20
N ASP A 282 -8.94 12.71 16.44
CA ASP A 282 -7.57 12.39 16.84
C ASP A 282 -7.29 10.89 16.71
N VAL A 283 -8.28 10.06 17.08
CA VAL A 283 -8.16 8.61 17.10
C VAL A 283 -9.26 7.96 16.26
N LEU A 284 -8.87 7.23 15.24
CA LEU A 284 -9.77 6.49 14.38
C LEU A 284 -9.66 4.99 14.62
N ALA A 285 -10.71 4.37 15.17
CA ALA A 285 -10.82 2.92 15.22
C ALA A 285 -11.39 2.40 13.88
N ALA A 286 -10.65 1.57 13.16
CA ALA A 286 -11.05 1.19 11.80
C ALA A 286 -10.80 -0.29 11.50
N THR A 287 -11.61 -0.86 10.62
CA THR A 287 -11.24 -2.10 9.94
C THR A 287 -10.30 -1.81 8.77
N VAL A 288 -9.72 -2.84 8.15
CA VAL A 288 -8.89 -2.72 6.94
C VAL A 288 -9.58 -1.98 5.78
N ALA A 289 -10.90 -1.76 5.86
CA ALA A 289 -11.64 -0.92 4.92
C ALA A 289 -11.15 0.55 4.92
N PHE A 290 -10.58 1.02 6.03
CA PHE A 290 -9.88 2.29 6.11
C PHE A 290 -8.39 2.06 5.87
N GLY A 291 -8.01 1.95 4.64
CA GLY A 291 -6.62 1.63 4.40
C GLY A 291 -6.19 1.92 2.98
N MET A 292 -6.71 1.20 2.04
CA MET A 292 -6.29 1.33 0.65
C MET A 292 -6.73 2.67 0.06
N GLY A 293 -5.81 3.40 -0.53
CA GLY A 293 -6.10 4.65 -1.25
C GLY A 293 -6.18 5.91 -0.39
N ILE A 294 -5.80 5.88 0.87
CA ILE A 294 -5.80 7.05 1.76
C ILE A 294 -4.37 7.58 1.91
N ASP A 295 -4.16 8.83 1.53
CA ASP A 295 -2.88 9.53 1.66
C ASP A 295 -2.98 10.60 2.76
N ILE A 296 -2.80 10.16 3.99
CA ILE A 296 -2.68 11.02 5.17
C ILE A 296 -1.24 10.90 5.65
N SER A 297 -0.52 12.02 5.73
CA SER A 297 0.93 12.03 5.98
C SER A 297 1.29 12.16 7.47
N ASP A 298 0.40 12.74 8.26
CA ASP A 298 0.60 13.15 9.65
C ASP A 298 0.09 12.14 10.70
N ILE A 299 -0.03 10.86 10.34
CA ILE A 299 -0.35 9.80 11.29
C ILE A 299 0.90 9.47 12.10
N GLU A 300 0.83 9.56 13.41
CA GLU A 300 1.94 9.27 14.32
C GLU A 300 1.86 7.86 14.89
N THR A 301 0.66 7.37 15.18
CA THR A 301 0.49 6.09 15.86
C THR A 301 -0.41 5.13 15.08
N ILE A 302 0.03 3.88 14.97
CA ILE A 302 -0.78 2.77 14.45
C ILE A 302 -0.80 1.64 15.45
N ILE A 303 -1.99 1.28 15.90
CA ILE A 303 -2.20 0.19 16.84
C ILE A 303 -3.06 -0.87 16.15
N HIS A 304 -2.65 -2.13 16.24
CA HIS A 304 -3.47 -3.26 15.82
C HIS A 304 -4.13 -3.90 17.04
N TYR A 305 -5.42 -3.82 17.14
CA TYR A 305 -6.21 -4.56 18.12
C TYR A 305 -6.54 -5.95 17.57
N GLY A 306 -5.62 -6.87 17.78
CA GLY A 306 -5.56 -8.20 17.20
C GLY A 306 -4.44 -8.36 16.18
N ILE A 307 -4.11 -9.61 15.83
CA ILE A 307 -3.03 -9.93 14.90
C ILE A 307 -3.47 -9.56 13.47
N PRO A 308 -2.68 -8.78 12.71
CA PRO A 308 -2.95 -8.54 11.29
C PRO A 308 -3.12 -9.83 10.49
N LYS A 309 -3.69 -9.75 9.30
CA LYS A 309 -3.96 -10.89 8.44
C LYS A 309 -2.68 -11.65 8.07
N ASP A 310 -1.67 -10.91 7.65
CA ASP A 310 -0.35 -11.38 7.24
C ASP A 310 0.70 -10.28 7.38
N MET A 311 1.96 -10.62 7.12
CA MET A 311 3.07 -9.67 7.24
C MET A 311 3.03 -8.57 6.19
N GLU A 312 2.53 -8.86 4.99
CA GLU A 312 2.43 -7.89 3.90
C GLU A 312 1.38 -6.82 4.24
N SER A 313 0.20 -7.23 4.72
CA SER A 313 -0.84 -6.33 5.22
C SER A 313 -0.34 -5.48 6.39
N TYR A 314 0.35 -6.11 7.36
CA TYR A 314 0.93 -5.40 8.49
C TYR A 314 1.88 -4.27 8.03
N CYS A 315 2.81 -4.58 7.12
CA CYS A 315 3.75 -3.59 6.62
C CYS A 315 3.08 -2.47 5.81
N GLN A 316 2.02 -2.76 5.07
CA GLN A 316 1.23 -1.74 4.37
C GLN A 316 0.51 -0.81 5.36
N GLU A 317 -0.03 -1.37 6.45
CA GLU A 317 -0.77 -0.63 7.48
C GLU A 317 0.18 0.25 8.29
N ILE A 318 1.27 -0.28 8.83
CA ILE A 318 2.28 0.53 9.54
C ILE A 318 3.02 1.52 8.65
N GLY A 319 3.11 1.24 7.34
CA GLY A 319 3.66 2.15 6.34
C GLY A 319 2.90 3.48 6.20
N ARG A 320 1.75 3.64 6.88
CA ARG A 320 0.99 4.89 6.95
C ARG A 320 1.51 5.84 8.02
N ALA A 321 2.15 5.31 9.07
CA ALA A 321 2.70 6.13 10.14
C ALA A 321 3.93 6.92 9.67
N ALA A 322 4.08 8.12 10.22
CA ALA A 322 5.28 8.95 10.15
C ALA A 322 5.80 9.13 8.70
N ARG A 323 4.91 9.53 7.77
CA ARG A 323 5.29 9.78 6.37
C ARG A 323 5.98 11.12 6.17
N GLU A 324 5.75 12.06 7.04
CA GLU A 324 6.42 13.35 6.99
C GLU A 324 7.90 13.22 7.35
N LYS A 325 8.67 14.16 6.81
CA LYS A 325 10.11 14.20 7.06
C LYS A 325 10.36 14.44 8.56
N ASP A 326 11.31 13.70 9.10
CA ASP A 326 11.77 13.80 10.50
C ASP A 326 10.72 13.37 11.56
N MET A 327 9.54 12.89 11.12
CA MET A 327 8.52 12.34 12.02
C MET A 327 8.91 10.94 12.51
N GLN A 328 8.68 10.68 13.80
CA GLN A 328 8.80 9.36 14.40
C GLN A 328 7.41 8.73 14.55
N GLY A 329 7.28 7.44 14.33
CA GLY A 329 6.01 6.73 14.40
C GLY A 329 6.02 5.60 15.41
N THR A 330 4.92 5.44 16.13
CA THR A 330 4.69 4.32 17.06
C THR A 330 3.77 3.30 16.43
N CYS A 331 4.20 2.03 16.38
CA CYS A 331 3.41 0.93 15.85
C CYS A 331 3.35 -0.21 16.87
N CYS A 332 2.15 -0.60 17.30
CA CYS A 332 1.95 -1.60 18.33
C CYS A 332 0.93 -2.67 17.88
N ILE A 333 1.26 -3.95 18.09
CA ILE A 333 0.29 -5.04 17.96
C ILE A 333 -0.14 -5.47 19.36
N LEU A 334 -1.44 -5.41 19.64
CA LEU A 334 -2.06 -6.00 20.81
C LEU A 334 -2.66 -7.35 20.42
N TRP A 335 -2.16 -8.44 20.97
CA TRP A 335 -2.57 -9.77 20.59
C TRP A 335 -2.94 -10.66 21.76
N SER A 336 -3.72 -11.70 21.48
CA SER A 336 -4.04 -12.79 22.40
C SER A 336 -4.08 -14.12 21.65
N LYS A 337 -4.08 -15.22 22.36
CA LYS A 337 -4.23 -16.55 21.74
C LYS A 337 -5.54 -16.69 20.95
N GLY A 338 -6.60 -15.99 21.36
CA GLY A 338 -7.89 -15.98 20.67
C GLY A 338 -7.82 -15.40 19.25
N ASP A 339 -6.88 -14.49 18.97
CA ASP A 339 -6.74 -13.90 17.65
C ASP A 339 -6.35 -14.92 16.58
N PHE A 340 -5.59 -15.95 16.94
CA PHE A 340 -5.26 -17.05 16.03
C PHE A 340 -6.49 -17.90 15.68
N VAL A 341 -7.40 -18.09 16.64
CA VAL A 341 -8.66 -18.80 16.39
C VAL A 341 -9.49 -18.03 15.39
N ILE A 342 -9.62 -16.71 15.56
CA ILE A 342 -10.36 -15.84 14.64
C ILE A 342 -9.76 -15.90 13.24
N ASN A 343 -8.44 -15.80 13.11
CA ASN A 343 -7.76 -15.93 11.82
C ASN A 343 -8.01 -17.28 11.15
N ASN A 344 -8.01 -18.38 11.92
CA ASN A 344 -8.34 -19.70 11.41
C ASN A 344 -9.79 -19.83 10.95
N ILE A 345 -10.74 -19.14 11.61
CA ILE A 345 -12.14 -19.10 11.17
C ILE A 345 -12.24 -18.43 9.80
N PHE A 346 -11.60 -17.28 9.61
CA PHE A 346 -11.56 -16.61 8.29
C PHE A 346 -10.91 -17.49 7.21
N LEU A 347 -9.84 -18.22 7.55
CA LEU A 347 -9.23 -19.16 6.60
C LEU A 347 -10.18 -20.28 6.17
N LYS A 348 -11.00 -20.79 7.07
CA LYS A 348 -11.96 -21.86 6.75
C LYS A 348 -13.09 -21.41 5.81
N GLN A 349 -13.35 -20.11 5.72
CA GLN A 349 -14.34 -19.53 4.80
C GLN A 349 -13.83 -19.46 3.35
N ILE A 350 -12.58 -19.80 3.10
CA ILE A 350 -12.00 -19.85 1.76
C ILE A 350 -12.26 -21.24 1.19
N ASP A 351 -13.10 -21.34 0.16
CA ASP A 351 -13.45 -22.62 -0.47
C ASP A 351 -12.29 -23.21 -1.27
N ASP A 352 -11.52 -22.37 -1.97
CA ASP A 352 -10.35 -22.79 -2.76
C ASP A 352 -9.24 -23.32 -1.83
N TYR A 353 -8.94 -24.61 -1.97
CA TYR A 353 -7.96 -25.30 -1.14
C TYR A 353 -6.53 -24.74 -1.32
N GLU A 354 -6.09 -24.52 -2.54
CA GLU A 354 -4.73 -24.01 -2.81
C GLU A 354 -4.56 -22.61 -2.23
N LEU A 355 -5.57 -21.77 -2.42
CA LEU A 355 -5.61 -20.43 -1.88
C LEU A 355 -5.58 -20.42 -0.35
N ARG A 356 -6.35 -21.31 0.27
CA ARG A 356 -6.37 -21.47 1.73
C ARG A 356 -5.01 -21.93 2.27
N CYS A 357 -4.34 -22.87 1.61
CA CYS A 357 -2.98 -23.29 1.97
C CYS A 357 -1.98 -22.14 1.88
N LYS A 358 -2.03 -21.36 0.80
CA LYS A 358 -1.18 -20.19 0.60
C LYS A 358 -1.39 -19.12 1.67
N GLN A 359 -2.65 -18.80 1.99
CA GLN A 359 -2.98 -17.86 3.06
C GLN A 359 -2.47 -18.34 4.42
N ARG A 360 -2.59 -19.62 4.71
CA ARG A 360 -2.04 -20.21 5.95
C ARG A 360 -0.53 -20.05 6.02
N GLU A 361 0.16 -20.20 4.91
CA GLU A 361 1.62 -19.98 4.85
C GLU A 361 1.98 -18.51 5.09
N GLN A 362 1.26 -17.58 4.50
CA GLN A 362 1.45 -16.13 4.73
C GLN A 362 1.20 -15.73 6.20
N MET A 363 0.18 -16.35 6.83
CA MET A 363 -0.09 -16.12 8.26
C MET A 363 1.06 -16.58 9.17
N LYS A 364 1.82 -17.63 8.82
CA LYS A 364 2.95 -18.07 9.63
C LYS A 364 3.98 -16.96 9.86
N GLY A 365 4.19 -16.08 8.87
CA GLY A 365 5.11 -14.96 8.99
C GLY A 365 4.74 -14.01 10.12
N ILE A 366 3.47 -13.59 10.18
CA ILE A 366 3.00 -12.69 11.24
C ILE A 366 2.89 -13.40 12.60
N GLU A 367 2.59 -14.71 12.62
CA GLU A 367 2.61 -15.51 13.84
C GLU A 367 4.01 -15.58 14.46
N LEU A 368 5.03 -15.86 13.64
CA LEU A 368 6.43 -15.86 14.07
C LEU A 368 6.85 -14.47 14.57
N TYR A 369 6.45 -13.43 13.88
CA TYR A 369 6.72 -12.05 14.28
C TYR A 369 6.15 -11.71 15.67
N VAL A 370 4.88 -12.06 15.90
CA VAL A 370 4.18 -11.75 17.16
C VAL A 370 4.72 -12.58 18.32
N LYS A 371 4.99 -13.87 18.11
CA LYS A 371 5.48 -14.78 19.15
C LYS A 371 6.97 -14.60 19.49
N ASN A 372 7.74 -13.96 18.61
CA ASN A 372 9.17 -13.80 18.83
C ASN A 372 9.46 -12.67 19.84
N THR A 373 10.25 -13.00 20.87
CA THR A 373 10.65 -12.05 21.92
C THR A 373 12.15 -11.74 21.89
N ASN A 374 12.92 -12.33 20.96
CA ASN A 374 14.37 -12.28 20.99
C ASN A 374 15.01 -11.59 19.79
N ILE A 375 14.36 -11.63 18.62
CA ILE A 375 14.91 -11.11 17.38
C ILE A 375 14.33 -9.70 17.15
N CYS A 376 15.17 -8.77 16.71
CA CYS A 376 14.77 -7.42 16.33
C CYS A 376 13.54 -7.44 15.40
N ARG A 377 12.48 -6.65 15.72
CA ARG A 377 11.24 -6.61 14.94
C ARG A 377 11.49 -6.20 13.48
N MET A 378 12.35 -5.22 13.27
CA MET A 378 12.70 -4.74 11.94
C MET A 378 13.47 -5.79 11.13
N ARG A 379 14.30 -6.59 11.81
CA ARG A 379 14.99 -7.74 11.17
C ARG A 379 14.00 -8.81 10.75
N LEU A 380 13.01 -9.16 11.58
CA LEU A 380 11.98 -10.14 11.23
C LEU A 380 11.19 -9.69 9.98
N ILE A 381 10.86 -8.41 9.86
CA ILE A 381 10.22 -7.84 8.67
C ILE A 381 11.16 -8.00 7.46
N ARG A 382 12.40 -7.54 7.56
CA ARG A 382 13.37 -7.63 6.47
C ARG A 382 13.56 -9.06 5.97
N ASP A 383 13.80 -9.97 6.90
CA ASP A 383 14.08 -11.37 6.59
C ASP A 383 12.86 -12.04 5.91
N TYR A 384 11.65 -11.73 6.34
CA TYR A 384 10.42 -12.18 5.69
C TYR A 384 10.36 -11.79 4.20
N PHE A 385 10.60 -10.51 3.89
CA PHE A 385 10.52 -10.03 2.50
C PHE A 385 11.69 -10.51 1.64
N GLN A 386 12.84 -10.76 2.22
CA GLN A 386 13.99 -11.35 1.53
C GLN A 386 13.87 -12.86 1.31
N GLY A 387 12.91 -13.51 1.98
CA GLY A 387 12.75 -14.97 1.96
C GLY A 387 13.88 -15.72 2.70
N THR A 388 14.57 -15.02 3.59
CA THR A 388 15.62 -15.57 4.44
C THR A 388 15.06 -15.65 5.86
N TYR A 389 14.65 -16.85 6.28
CA TYR A 389 14.29 -17.07 7.68
C TYR A 389 15.58 -17.07 8.51
N TYR A 390 15.72 -16.03 9.38
CA TYR A 390 16.82 -15.85 10.33
C TYR A 390 18.22 -15.65 9.67
N SER A 391 18.42 -14.50 9.04
CA SER A 391 19.79 -14.09 8.69
C SER A 391 20.65 -14.03 9.95
N SER A 392 21.92 -14.46 9.86
CA SER A 392 22.87 -14.47 10.99
C SER A 392 23.59 -13.13 11.21
N ASP A 393 23.19 -12.06 10.51
CA ASP A 393 23.92 -10.78 10.44
C ASP A 393 23.85 -9.91 11.71
N GLY A 394 23.16 -10.36 12.76
CA GLY A 394 23.10 -9.65 14.04
C GLY A 394 22.41 -8.28 14.02
N PHE A 395 21.73 -7.91 12.92
CA PHE A 395 21.10 -6.61 12.77
C PHE A 395 20.14 -6.27 13.93
N LYS A 396 20.26 -5.05 14.46
CA LYS A 396 19.41 -4.47 15.51
C LYS A 396 19.00 -3.05 15.09
N CYS A 397 17.70 -2.75 15.17
CA CYS A 397 17.23 -1.39 14.91
C CYS A 397 17.39 -0.45 16.11
N ASN A 398 17.66 -0.98 17.30
CA ASN A 398 17.77 -0.25 18.58
C ASN A 398 16.52 0.59 18.95
N ASN A 399 15.40 0.38 18.29
CA ASN A 399 14.16 1.15 18.48
C ASN A 399 12.90 0.28 18.64
N CYS A 400 12.99 -1.04 18.66
CA CYS A 400 11.85 -1.92 18.90
C CYS A 400 11.91 -2.52 20.32
N ASP A 401 10.76 -3.05 20.77
CA ASP A 401 10.63 -3.68 22.09
C ASP A 401 11.70 -4.75 22.33
N ASN A 402 11.95 -5.66 21.38
CA ASN A 402 12.97 -6.70 21.51
C ASN A 402 14.41 -6.18 21.57
N CYS A 403 14.70 -5.02 21.01
CA CYS A 403 16.02 -4.39 21.13
C CYS A 403 16.17 -3.62 22.44
N MET A 404 15.12 -2.95 22.91
CA MET A 404 15.11 -2.14 24.12
C MET A 404 15.15 -3.02 25.38
N ASN A 405 14.31 -4.06 25.45
CA ASN A 405 14.25 -4.97 26.59
C ASN A 405 15.61 -5.65 26.90
N LYS A 406 16.46 -5.85 25.89
CA LYS A 406 17.82 -6.39 26.12
C LYS A 406 18.79 -5.38 26.78
N LYS A 407 18.55 -4.08 26.67
CA LYS A 407 19.34 -3.07 27.36
C LYS A 407 19.03 -3.04 28.86
N ASP A 408 17.75 -3.20 29.23
CA ASP A 408 17.33 -3.22 30.63
C ASP A 408 17.83 -4.48 31.35
N PHE A 409 17.83 -5.63 30.70
CA PHE A 409 18.36 -6.87 31.28
C PHE A 409 19.88 -6.79 31.54
N SER A 410 20.66 -6.18 30.66
CA SER A 410 22.11 -6.01 30.86
C SER A 410 22.44 -4.99 31.97
N ASN A 411 21.59 -4.00 32.17
CA ASN A 411 21.73 -3.04 33.27
C ASN A 411 21.28 -3.64 34.62
N HIS A 412 20.24 -4.49 34.63
CA HIS A 412 19.80 -5.19 35.84
C HIS A 412 20.84 -6.23 36.32
N LEU A 413 21.51 -6.93 35.40
CA LEU A 413 22.61 -7.84 35.74
C LEU A 413 23.84 -7.10 36.25
N LYS A 414 24.13 -5.87 35.77
CA LYS A 414 25.21 -5.05 36.29
C LYS A 414 24.92 -4.51 37.70
N THR A 415 23.65 -4.31 38.05
CA THR A 415 23.23 -3.86 39.40
C THR A 415 23.14 -5.02 40.41
N LEU A 416 23.13 -6.27 39.97
CA LEU A 416 23.10 -7.45 40.83
C LEU A 416 24.50 -8.02 41.14
N TYR A 417 25.54 -7.52 40.50
CA TYR A 417 26.94 -7.97 40.66
C TYR A 417 27.89 -6.81 41.18
N ILE A 418 27.33 -5.78 41.78
CA ILE A 418 28.05 -4.80 42.63
C ILE A 418 27.48 -4.94 44.10
#